data_65c05ed9fd84714694c6b94e5edb13bd
#
_entry.id   65c05ed9fd84714694c6b94e5edb13bd
#
_cell.length_a   1.000
_cell.length_b   1.000
_cell.length_c   1.000
_cell.angle_alpha   90.00
_cell.angle_beta   90.00
_cell.angle_gamma   90.00
#
_symmetry.space_group_name_H-M   'P 1'
#
loop_
_entity.id
_entity.type
_entity.pdbx_description
1 polymer ?
#
loop_
_entity_poly.entity_id
_entity_poly.type
_entity_poly.pdbx_seq_one_letter_code
_entity_poly.pdbx_strand_id
1 'polypeptide(L)'
;MNILITGASGFIGSFIVEEALRRGFETWAAVRKSSSRAYLQDPRIHFIELDFDSKDKLVEQLRGHDFDYVVHAAGVTKCLHPDDFFRVNYEGTRNLVEAILELHMPMRRFIYMSSLSIFGA
;
A
#
# COMPACT_ATOMS: atom_id res chain seq x y z
N MET A 1 -16.02 6.97 3.64
CA MET A 1 -15.21 6.55 2.50
C MET A 1 -14.06 5.67 2.96
N ASN A 2 -13.74 4.65 2.20
CA ASN A 2 -12.70 3.70 2.52
C ASN A 2 -11.40 4.06 1.83
N ILE A 3 -10.30 4.06 2.57
CA ILE A 3 -8.98 4.30 2.03
C ILE A 3 -8.04 3.15 2.36
N LEU A 4 -7.30 2.70 1.36
CA LEU A 4 -6.26 1.70 1.52
C LEU A 4 -4.90 2.39 1.43
N ILE A 5 -4.04 2.13 2.41
CA ILE A 5 -2.69 2.69 2.45
C ILE A 5 -1.70 1.55 2.48
N THR A 6 -0.89 1.44 1.43
CA THR A 6 0.20 0.48 1.40
C THR A 6 1.47 1.13 1.95
N GLY A 7 2.41 0.34 2.44
CA GLY A 7 3.58 0.89 3.10
C GLY A 7 3.25 1.56 4.43
N ALA A 8 2.11 1.20 5.01
CA ALA A 8 1.58 1.84 6.21
C ALA A 8 2.47 1.65 7.44
N SER A 9 3.24 0.56 7.49
CA SER A 9 4.16 0.29 8.61
C SER A 9 5.41 1.16 8.55
N GLY A 10 5.67 1.83 7.43
CA GLY A 10 6.81 2.73 7.29
C GLY A 10 6.53 4.09 7.91
N PHE A 11 7.58 4.92 7.96
CA PHE A 11 7.51 6.24 8.59
C PHE A 11 6.49 7.15 7.89
N ILE A 12 6.65 7.30 6.56
CA ILE A 12 5.73 8.17 5.79
C ILE A 12 4.32 7.58 5.76
N GLY A 13 4.22 6.26 5.54
CA GLY A 13 2.92 5.59 5.48
C GLY A 13 2.14 5.73 6.78
N SER A 14 2.81 5.67 7.93
CA SER A 14 2.14 5.81 9.22
C SER A 14 1.57 7.21 9.43
N PHE A 15 2.24 8.26 8.94
CA PHE A 15 1.70 9.61 8.97
C PHE A 15 0.45 9.74 8.09
N ILE A 16 0.44 9.08 6.94
CA ILE A 16 -0.72 9.09 6.06
C ILE A 16 -1.91 8.40 6.74
N VAL A 17 -1.65 7.30 7.44
CA VAL A 17 -2.68 6.60 8.22
C VAL A 17 -3.28 7.52 9.28
N GLU A 18 -2.44 8.21 10.04
CA GLU A 18 -2.90 9.16 11.06
C GLU A 18 -3.78 10.25 10.46
N GLU A 19 -3.35 10.80 9.33
CA GLU A 19 -4.11 11.88 8.67
C GLU A 19 -5.45 11.37 8.16
N ALA A 20 -5.49 10.16 7.61
CA ALA A 20 -6.72 9.54 7.14
C ALA A 20 -7.71 9.34 8.29
N LEU A 21 -7.22 8.85 9.42
CA LEU A 21 -8.05 8.67 10.61
C LEU A 21 -8.59 10.01 11.11
N ARG A 22 -7.75 11.02 11.14
CA ARG A 22 -8.14 12.36 11.58
C ARG A 22 -9.24 12.95 10.71
N ARG A 23 -9.23 12.64 9.43
CA ARG A 23 -10.23 13.11 8.46
C ARG A 23 -11.49 12.26 8.41
N GLY A 24 -11.57 11.21 9.24
CA GLY A 24 -12.78 10.38 9.33
C GLY A 24 -12.90 9.29 8.29
N PHE A 25 -11.82 8.92 7.61
CA PHE A 25 -11.84 7.81 6.67
C PHE A 25 -11.87 6.46 7.39
N GLU A 26 -12.58 5.50 6.80
CA GLU A 26 -12.38 4.09 7.13
C GLU A 26 -11.02 3.68 6.60
N THR A 27 -10.04 3.54 7.49
CA THR A 27 -8.64 3.46 7.14
C THR A 27 -8.14 2.02 7.21
N TRP A 28 -7.62 1.54 6.10
CA TRP A 28 -7.08 0.19 5.95
C TRP A 28 -5.59 0.27 5.70
N ALA A 29 -4.81 -0.40 6.54
CA ALA A 29 -3.37 -0.48 6.41
C ALA A 29 -2.99 -1.81 5.81
N ALA A 30 -2.32 -1.79 4.67
CA ALA A 30 -1.77 -2.99 4.05
C ALA A 30 -0.48 -3.37 4.75
N VAL A 31 -0.41 -4.61 5.22
CA VAL A 31 0.76 -5.12 5.95
C VAL A 31 1.16 -6.48 5.40
N ARG A 32 2.38 -6.89 5.68
CA ARG A 32 2.85 -8.27 5.51
C ARG A 32 2.84 -8.94 6.87
N LYS A 33 2.89 -10.26 6.90
CA LYS A 33 2.94 -11.02 8.15
C LYS A 33 4.08 -10.57 9.06
N SER A 34 5.22 -10.26 8.48
CA SER A 34 6.44 -9.87 9.20
C SER A 34 6.53 -8.38 9.47
N SER A 35 5.54 -7.58 9.04
CA SER A 35 5.59 -6.13 9.22
C SER A 35 5.51 -5.72 10.68
N SER A 36 6.33 -4.74 11.06
CA SER A 36 6.21 -4.10 12.36
C SER A 36 4.95 -3.23 12.38
N ARG A 37 4.22 -3.27 13.47
CA ARG A 37 3.04 -2.43 13.68
C ARG A 37 3.27 -1.37 14.74
N ALA A 38 4.55 -1.02 14.97
CA ALA A 38 4.93 -0.07 16.02
C ALA A 38 4.25 1.28 15.89
N TYR A 39 4.04 1.75 14.64
CA TYR A 39 3.38 3.02 14.36
C TYR A 39 1.88 2.90 14.11
N LEU A 40 1.32 1.70 14.22
CA LEU A 40 -0.07 1.42 13.85
C LEU A 40 -0.85 0.88 15.05
N GLN A 41 -0.89 1.68 16.12
CA GLN A 41 -1.46 1.27 17.40
C GLN A 41 -2.92 1.74 17.59
N ASP A 42 -3.43 2.59 16.71
CA ASP A 42 -4.80 3.11 16.83
C ASP A 42 -5.80 1.97 16.57
N PRO A 43 -6.76 1.73 17.49
CA PRO A 43 -7.73 0.63 17.33
C PRO A 43 -8.70 0.83 16.16
N ARG A 44 -8.78 2.01 15.57
CA ARG A 44 -9.63 2.27 14.41
C ARG A 44 -9.03 1.79 13.11
N ILE A 45 -7.73 1.41 13.10
CA ILE A 45 -7.07 0.94 11.90
C ILE A 45 -7.52 -0.48 11.58
N HIS A 46 -7.96 -0.70 10.34
CA HIS A 46 -8.21 -2.04 9.81
C HIS A 46 -6.97 -2.52 9.11
N PHE A 47 -6.62 -3.79 9.29
CA PHE A 47 -5.45 -4.36 8.66
C PHE A 47 -5.85 -5.31 7.54
N ILE A 48 -5.14 -5.26 6.44
CA ILE A 48 -5.28 -6.20 5.34
C ILE A 48 -3.90 -6.70 4.94
N GLU A 49 -3.77 -8.01 4.77
CA GLU A 49 -2.52 -8.60 4.34
C GLU A 49 -2.48 -8.61 2.81
N LEU A 50 -1.45 -8.03 2.22
CA LEU A 50 -1.28 -7.97 0.77
C LEU A 50 0.11 -8.48 0.37
N ASP A 51 0.14 -9.33 -0.66
CA ASP A 51 1.36 -9.87 -1.23
C ASP A 51 1.58 -9.27 -2.63
N PHE A 52 2.46 -8.29 -2.72
CA PHE A 52 2.73 -7.57 -3.97
C PHE A 52 3.55 -8.38 -4.98
N ASP A 53 4.08 -9.53 -4.59
CA ASP A 53 4.84 -10.38 -5.50
C ASP A 53 3.95 -11.19 -6.43
N SER A 54 2.64 -11.22 -6.20
CA SER A 54 1.71 -12.00 -7.00
C SER A 54 0.43 -11.24 -7.26
N LYS A 55 0.14 -10.99 -8.53
CA LYS A 55 -1.14 -10.38 -8.92
C LYS A 55 -2.32 -11.25 -8.48
N ASP A 56 -2.21 -12.56 -8.67
CA ASP A 56 -3.30 -13.49 -8.34
C ASP A 56 -3.62 -13.47 -6.84
N LYS A 57 -2.60 -13.42 -6.00
CA LYS A 57 -2.81 -13.30 -4.56
C LYS A 57 -3.46 -11.96 -4.21
N LEU A 58 -3.03 -10.87 -4.85
CA LEU A 58 -3.63 -9.57 -4.62
C LEU A 58 -5.11 -9.56 -5.01
N VAL A 59 -5.47 -10.19 -6.13
CA VAL A 59 -6.87 -10.32 -6.55
C VAL A 59 -7.67 -11.00 -5.45
N GLU A 60 -7.19 -12.11 -4.92
CA GLU A 60 -7.88 -12.83 -3.86
C GLU A 60 -7.97 -12.01 -2.56
N GLN A 61 -6.88 -11.34 -2.19
CA GLN A 61 -6.83 -10.56 -0.94
C GLN A 61 -7.69 -9.31 -1.00
N LEU A 62 -7.84 -8.71 -2.18
CA LEU A 62 -8.65 -7.51 -2.38
C LEU A 62 -10.11 -7.82 -2.73
N ARG A 63 -10.42 -9.07 -3.05
CA ARG A 63 -11.77 -9.47 -3.46
C ARG A 63 -12.77 -9.13 -2.33
N GLY A 64 -13.87 -8.50 -2.72
CA GLY A 64 -14.91 -8.11 -1.79
C GLY A 64 -14.66 -6.79 -1.07
N HIS A 65 -13.53 -6.14 -1.33
CA HIS A 65 -13.23 -4.81 -0.79
C HIS A 65 -13.45 -3.75 -1.86
N ASP A 66 -14.05 -2.63 -1.45
CA ASP A 66 -14.24 -1.47 -2.32
C ASP A 66 -13.57 -0.28 -1.66
N PHE A 67 -12.39 0.08 -2.16
CA PHE A 67 -11.67 1.25 -1.67
C PHE A 67 -11.94 2.44 -2.58
N ASP A 68 -12.37 3.56 -1.99
CA ASP A 68 -12.56 4.81 -2.72
C ASP A 68 -11.23 5.44 -3.11
N TYR A 69 -10.23 5.27 -2.24
CA TYR A 69 -8.90 5.82 -2.44
C TYR A 69 -7.86 4.75 -2.12
N VAL A 70 -6.81 4.70 -2.92
CA VAL A 70 -5.64 3.88 -2.64
C VAL A 70 -4.41 4.77 -2.66
N VAL A 71 -3.67 4.80 -1.56
CA VAL A 71 -2.38 5.48 -1.47
C VAL A 71 -1.31 4.42 -1.43
N HIS A 72 -0.56 4.31 -2.50
CA HIS A 72 0.49 3.30 -2.63
C HIS A 72 1.83 3.91 -2.25
N ALA A 73 2.21 3.74 -0.98
CA ALA A 73 3.48 4.20 -0.44
C ALA A 73 4.46 3.07 -0.21
N ALA A 74 4.05 1.83 -0.51
CA ALA A 74 4.92 0.68 -0.37
C ALA A 74 6.04 0.74 -1.41
N GLY A 75 7.24 0.41 -0.96
CA GLY A 75 8.39 0.37 -1.83
C GLY A 75 9.63 0.17 -0.99
N VAL A 76 10.70 -0.21 -1.63
CA VAL A 76 11.99 -0.39 -0.96
C VAL A 76 12.84 0.84 -1.26
N THR A 77 13.22 1.55 -0.21
CA THR A 77 14.06 2.74 -0.34
C THR A 77 15.54 2.42 -0.13
N LYS A 78 15.84 1.22 0.38
CA LYS A 78 17.21 0.74 0.59
C LYS A 78 17.31 -0.67 0.06
N CYS A 79 18.08 -0.85 -1.00
CA CYS A 79 18.39 -2.14 -1.60
C CYS A 79 19.88 -2.25 -1.84
N LEU A 80 20.43 -3.46 -1.66
CA LEU A 80 21.80 -3.75 -2.00
C LEU A 80 22.02 -3.83 -3.51
N HIS A 81 20.98 -4.21 -4.25
CA HIS A 81 21.04 -4.39 -5.70
C HIS A 81 19.96 -3.57 -6.39
N PRO A 82 20.30 -2.85 -7.47
CA PRO A 82 19.31 -2.09 -8.26
C PRO A 82 18.17 -2.95 -8.80
N ASP A 83 18.46 -4.21 -9.13
CA ASP A 83 17.44 -5.12 -9.65
C ASP A 83 16.35 -5.41 -8.63
N ASP A 84 16.72 -5.56 -7.35
CA ASP A 84 15.73 -5.76 -6.28
C ASP A 84 14.86 -4.53 -6.09
N PHE A 85 15.46 -3.35 -6.16
CA PHE A 85 14.74 -2.09 -6.07
C PHE A 85 13.70 -1.97 -7.20
N PHE A 86 14.13 -2.25 -8.43
CA PHE A 86 13.25 -2.21 -9.60
C PHE A 86 12.12 -3.23 -9.46
N ARG A 87 12.44 -4.47 -9.09
CA ARG A 87 11.44 -5.53 -8.96
C ARG A 87 10.37 -5.18 -7.94
N VAL A 88 10.78 -4.76 -6.74
CA VAL A 88 9.83 -4.48 -5.66
C VAL A 88 8.97 -3.26 -5.99
N ASN A 89 9.58 -2.19 -6.50
CA ASN A 89 8.84 -0.95 -6.75
C ASN A 89 8.02 -1.01 -8.04
N TYR A 90 8.56 -1.57 -9.10
CA TYR A 90 7.88 -1.62 -10.40
C TYR A 90 6.87 -2.76 -10.45
N GLU A 91 7.33 -3.99 -10.21
CA GLU A 91 6.46 -5.16 -10.33
C GLU A 91 5.37 -5.19 -9.28
N GLY A 92 5.70 -4.78 -8.05
CA GLY A 92 4.71 -4.70 -6.99
C GLY A 92 3.60 -3.72 -7.31
N THR A 93 3.94 -2.54 -7.81
CA THR A 93 2.97 -1.54 -8.22
C THR A 93 2.14 -2.03 -9.40
N ARG A 94 2.78 -2.64 -10.39
CA ARG A 94 2.10 -3.21 -11.55
C ARG A 94 1.10 -4.28 -11.12
N ASN A 95 1.50 -5.18 -10.24
CA ASN A 95 0.63 -6.24 -9.75
C ASN A 95 -0.60 -5.66 -9.04
N LEU A 96 -0.39 -4.63 -8.23
CA LEU A 96 -1.49 -3.97 -7.51
C LEU A 96 -2.47 -3.31 -8.48
N VAL A 97 -1.97 -2.55 -9.44
CA VAL A 97 -2.82 -1.86 -10.42
C VAL A 97 -3.60 -2.89 -11.26
N GLU A 98 -2.93 -3.94 -11.73
CA GLU A 98 -3.58 -4.98 -12.52
C GLU A 98 -4.67 -5.73 -11.72
N ALA A 99 -4.41 -5.99 -10.43
CA ALA A 99 -5.41 -6.63 -9.56
C ALA A 99 -6.65 -5.74 -9.39
N ILE A 100 -6.44 -4.45 -9.17
CA ILE A 100 -7.54 -3.49 -9.04
C ILE A 100 -8.37 -3.44 -10.33
N LEU A 101 -7.71 -3.41 -11.48
CA LEU A 101 -8.38 -3.39 -12.77
C LEU A 101 -9.15 -4.69 -13.03
N GLU A 102 -8.56 -5.83 -12.69
CA GLU A 102 -9.21 -7.13 -12.87
C GLU A 102 -10.48 -7.25 -12.03
N LEU A 103 -10.47 -6.69 -10.82
CA LEU A 103 -11.63 -6.69 -9.94
C LEU A 103 -12.68 -5.63 -10.30
N HIS A 104 -12.39 -4.77 -11.26
CA HIS A 104 -13.28 -3.65 -11.63
C HIS A 104 -13.67 -2.80 -10.43
N MET A 105 -12.70 -2.59 -9.51
CA MET A 105 -12.95 -1.85 -8.28
C MET A 105 -13.30 -0.39 -8.58
N PRO A 106 -14.46 0.11 -8.11
CA PRO A 106 -14.89 1.49 -8.36
C PRO A 106 -14.12 2.45 -7.45
N MET A 107 -12.93 2.84 -7.88
CA MET A 107 -12.03 3.67 -7.12
C MET A 107 -12.05 5.10 -7.62
N ARG A 108 -12.07 6.07 -6.67
CA ARG A 108 -12.06 7.48 -7.03
C ARG A 108 -10.67 7.95 -7.44
N ARG A 109 -9.63 7.55 -6.68
CA ARG A 109 -8.26 7.94 -6.98
C ARG A 109 -7.27 6.89 -6.53
N PHE A 110 -6.22 6.74 -7.33
CA PHE A 110 -5.04 5.98 -6.99
C PHE A 110 -3.87 6.96 -6.90
N ILE A 111 -3.21 7.02 -5.75
CA ILE A 111 -2.08 7.92 -5.51
C ILE A 111 -0.83 7.08 -5.32
N TYR A 112 0.15 7.27 -6.20
CA TYR A 112 1.44 6.61 -6.10
C TYR A 112 2.45 7.59 -5.52
N MET A 113 3.09 7.19 -4.42
CA MET A 113 4.13 8.01 -3.79
C MET A 113 5.49 7.51 -4.21
N SER A 114 6.18 8.33 -4.98
CA SER A 114 7.53 8.06 -5.44
C SER A 114 8.55 8.65 -4.47
N SER A 115 9.64 7.93 -4.28
CA SER A 115 10.74 8.41 -3.43
C SER A 115 11.76 9.19 -4.26
N LEU A 116 12.18 10.33 -3.76
CA LEU A 116 13.25 11.11 -4.37
C LEU A 116 14.60 10.40 -4.30
N SER A 117 14.74 9.41 -3.44
CA SER A 117 15.98 8.64 -3.32
C SER A 117 16.34 7.86 -4.58
N ILE A 118 15.37 7.61 -5.47
CA ILE A 118 15.63 6.94 -6.75
C ILE A 118 16.50 7.77 -7.68
N PHE A 119 16.63 9.07 -7.43
CA PHE A 119 17.44 9.96 -8.25
C PHE A 119 18.87 10.08 -7.72
N GLY A 120 19.24 9.26 -6.75
CA GLY A 120 20.62 9.12 -6.32
C GLY A 120 21.18 10.32 -5.58
N ALA A 121 20.38 10.99 -4.85
CA ALA A 121 20.85 12.12 -4.06
C ALA A 121 21.80 11.68 -2.96
#